data_3e6acc22923bd3cf6a91f35cb01aeae4
#
_entry.id   3e6acc22923bd3cf6a91f35cb01aeae4
#
_cell.length_a   1.000
_cell.length_b   1.000
_cell.length_c   1.000
_cell.angle_alpha   90.00
_cell.angle_beta   90.00
_cell.angle_gamma   90.00
#
_symmetry.space_group_name_H-M   'P 1'
#
loop_
_entity.id
_entity.type
_entity.pdbx_description
1 polymer ?
#
loop_
_entity_poly.entity_id
_entity_poly.type
_entity_poly.pdbx_seq_one_letter_code
_entity_poly.pdbx_strand_id
1 'polypeptide(L)'
;MTTEKLKNLKPNLGVLKEYRKREEEFLKRAKDLENTTNLRDAQKSKYDGLRKQRLDEFMTGFSLISMKLKEMYQVGKVPKYSNLILTPFLCKMITLGGNAELELVDSMDPFSEGIIFSVMPPKKSWKNISNLSGGEKVVTFKDSCHIGSEFPTF
;
A
#
# COMPACT_ATOMS: atom_id res chain seq x y z
N MET A 1 16.03 -62.51 36.37
CA MET A 1 16.63 -62.61 35.01
C MET A 1 17.17 -61.28 34.44
N THR A 2 16.54 -60.14 34.63
CA THR A 2 16.99 -58.84 34.09
C THR A 2 18.18 -58.24 34.88
N THR A 3 18.25 -58.41 36.16
CA THR A 3 19.32 -57.91 37.05
C THR A 3 20.66 -58.62 36.89
N GLU A 4 20.69 -59.91 36.52
CA GLU A 4 21.94 -60.66 36.25
C GLU A 4 22.57 -60.29 34.89
N LYS A 5 21.74 -60.00 33.89
CA LYS A 5 22.21 -59.54 32.59
C LYS A 5 22.87 -58.15 32.66
N LEU A 6 22.43 -57.30 33.56
CA LEU A 6 23.02 -55.96 33.80
C LEU A 6 24.38 -55.99 34.47
N LYS A 7 24.64 -56.99 35.31
CA LYS A 7 25.95 -57.16 36.01
C LYS A 7 27.08 -57.55 35.07
N ASN A 8 26.77 -58.18 33.93
CA ASN A 8 27.80 -58.65 32.98
C ASN A 8 28.01 -57.65 31.82
N LEU A 9 27.23 -56.58 31.72
CA LEU A 9 27.44 -55.52 30.78
C LEU A 9 28.47 -54.53 31.34
N LYS A 10 29.64 -54.44 30.74
CA LYS A 10 30.61 -53.36 30.98
C LYS A 10 30.12 -52.12 30.24
N PRO A 11 29.43 -51.14 30.89
CA PRO A 11 28.92 -49.96 30.22
C PRO A 11 30.13 -49.14 29.73
N ASN A 12 30.12 -48.77 28.44
CA ASN A 12 31.08 -47.83 27.88
C ASN A 12 30.75 -46.41 28.36
N LEU A 13 31.41 -45.99 29.43
CA LEU A 13 31.21 -44.65 30.03
C LEU A 13 31.59 -43.51 29.08
N GLY A 14 32.41 -43.80 28.08
CA GLY A 14 32.77 -42.82 27.03
C GLY A 14 31.60 -42.41 26.16
N VAL A 15 30.73 -43.37 25.80
CA VAL A 15 29.51 -43.12 25.03
C VAL A 15 28.53 -42.21 25.78
N LEU A 16 28.48 -42.37 27.08
CA LEU A 16 27.57 -41.56 27.93
C LEU A 16 28.04 -40.08 28.00
N LYS A 17 29.34 -39.87 28.03
CA LYS A 17 29.91 -38.51 27.96
C LYS A 17 29.66 -37.86 26.60
N GLU A 18 29.86 -38.61 25.51
CA GLU A 18 29.62 -38.13 24.15
C GLU A 18 28.12 -37.83 23.94
N TYR A 19 27.23 -38.67 24.44
CA TYR A 19 25.77 -38.42 24.36
C TYR A 19 25.40 -37.13 25.07
N ARG A 20 25.86 -36.90 26.30
CA ARG A 20 25.59 -35.65 27.04
C ARG A 20 26.09 -34.43 26.28
N LYS A 21 27.28 -34.50 25.70
CA LYS A 21 27.85 -33.39 24.88
C LYS A 21 26.95 -33.08 23.65
N ARG A 22 26.50 -34.13 22.97
CA ARG A 22 25.60 -33.97 21.82
C ARG A 22 24.23 -33.43 22.20
N GLU A 23 23.73 -33.88 23.36
CA GLU A 23 22.48 -33.38 23.93
C GLU A 23 22.58 -31.86 24.24
N GLU A 24 23.65 -31.43 24.88
CA GLU A 24 23.90 -30.01 25.15
C GLU A 24 23.99 -29.19 23.85
N GLU A 25 24.72 -29.69 22.86
CA GLU A 25 24.83 -29.06 21.54
C GLU A 25 23.47 -28.99 20.84
N PHE A 26 22.67 -30.03 20.93
CA PHE A 26 21.31 -30.06 20.38
C PHE A 26 20.40 -29.03 21.06
N LEU A 27 20.39 -29.00 22.38
CA LEU A 27 19.59 -28.04 23.14
C LEU A 27 20.00 -26.60 22.84
N LYS A 28 21.30 -26.33 22.70
CA LYS A 28 21.81 -25.01 22.31
C LYS A 28 21.30 -24.63 20.93
N ARG A 29 21.43 -25.50 19.93
CA ARG A 29 20.97 -25.26 18.56
C ARG A 29 19.44 -25.11 18.51
N ALA A 30 18.70 -25.89 19.28
CA ALA A 30 17.24 -25.76 19.36
C ALA A 30 16.84 -24.39 19.91
N LYS A 31 17.51 -23.90 20.94
CA LYS A 31 17.27 -22.58 21.50
C LYS A 31 17.66 -21.45 20.53
N ASP A 32 18.77 -21.59 19.80
CA ASP A 32 19.19 -20.61 18.79
C ASP A 32 18.18 -20.57 17.64
N LEU A 33 17.66 -21.73 17.22
CA LEU A 33 16.61 -21.83 16.21
C LEU A 33 15.32 -21.14 16.67
N GLU A 34 14.89 -21.41 17.90
CA GLU A 34 13.70 -20.77 18.49
C GLU A 34 13.85 -19.24 18.53
N ASN A 35 14.99 -18.74 19.02
CA ASN A 35 15.28 -17.31 19.06
C ASN A 35 15.24 -16.68 17.66
N THR A 36 15.88 -17.32 16.68
CA THR A 36 15.91 -16.84 15.29
C THR A 36 14.50 -16.85 14.68
N THR A 37 13.70 -17.87 14.96
CA THR A 37 12.32 -17.97 14.49
C THR A 37 11.47 -16.85 15.08
N ASN A 38 11.59 -16.61 16.39
CA ASN A 38 10.86 -15.53 17.06
C ASN A 38 11.25 -14.16 16.51
N LEU A 39 12.53 -13.91 16.25
CA LEU A 39 12.99 -12.67 15.62
C LEU A 39 12.43 -12.50 14.20
N ARG A 40 12.44 -13.57 13.39
CA ARG A 40 11.86 -13.56 12.05
C ARG A 40 10.36 -13.22 12.11
N ASP A 41 9.61 -13.87 12.98
CA ASP A 41 8.16 -13.71 13.08
C ASP A 41 7.80 -12.31 13.58
N ALA A 42 8.57 -11.76 14.52
CA ALA A 42 8.42 -10.39 14.97
C ALA A 42 8.68 -9.37 13.83
N GLN A 43 9.73 -9.58 13.03
CA GLN A 43 10.03 -8.72 11.88
C GLN A 43 8.96 -8.83 10.78
N LYS A 44 8.48 -10.04 10.52
CA LYS A 44 7.40 -10.28 9.56
C LYS A 44 6.11 -9.57 9.97
N SER A 45 5.71 -9.71 11.23
CA SER A 45 4.53 -9.03 11.77
C SER A 45 4.64 -7.50 11.64
N LYS A 46 5.81 -6.95 11.96
CA LYS A 46 6.09 -5.52 11.79
C LYS A 46 6.00 -5.07 10.33
N TYR A 47 6.58 -5.85 9.42
CA TYR A 47 6.52 -5.59 7.98
C TYR A 47 5.09 -5.61 7.46
N ASP A 48 4.30 -6.63 7.82
CA ASP A 48 2.91 -6.77 7.41
C ASP A 48 2.05 -5.61 7.96
N GLY A 49 2.32 -5.18 9.20
CA GLY A 49 1.69 -4.00 9.79
C GLY A 49 1.96 -2.71 9.01
N LEU A 50 3.22 -2.44 8.68
CA LEU A 50 3.62 -1.27 7.90
C LEU A 50 3.06 -1.31 6.47
N ARG A 51 3.04 -2.49 5.84
CA ARG A 51 2.44 -2.68 4.51
C ARG A 51 0.95 -2.34 4.52
N LYS A 52 0.23 -2.80 5.53
CA LYS A 52 -1.20 -2.50 5.70
C LYS A 52 -1.42 -1.01 5.93
N GLN A 53 -0.67 -0.40 6.83
CA GLN A 53 -0.76 1.03 7.11
C GLN A 53 -0.52 1.86 5.84
N ARG A 54 0.54 1.55 5.08
CA ARG A 54 0.83 2.21 3.79
C ARG A 54 -0.33 2.11 2.82
N LEU A 55 -0.96 0.92 2.73
CA LEU A 55 -2.12 0.71 1.86
C LEU A 55 -3.32 1.54 2.30
N ASP A 56 -3.64 1.54 3.60
CA ASP A 56 -4.78 2.26 4.16
C ASP A 56 -4.62 3.78 3.97
N GLU A 57 -3.42 4.32 4.23
CA GLU A 57 -3.11 5.74 4.02
C GLU A 57 -3.21 6.13 2.53
N PHE A 58 -2.65 5.31 1.65
CA PHE A 58 -2.73 5.52 0.20
C PHE A 58 -4.19 5.51 -0.29
N MET A 59 -4.98 4.51 0.08
CA MET A 59 -6.37 4.38 -0.37
C MET A 59 -7.25 5.50 0.16
N THR A 60 -6.97 5.99 1.37
CA THR A 60 -7.67 7.16 1.93
C THR A 60 -7.38 8.40 1.11
N GLY A 61 -6.12 8.69 0.83
CA GLY A 61 -5.70 9.81 -0.01
C GLY A 61 -6.23 9.69 -1.45
N PHE A 62 -6.10 8.51 -2.05
CA PHE A 62 -6.60 8.22 -3.40
C PHE A 62 -8.12 8.48 -3.52
N SER A 63 -8.90 7.98 -2.57
CA SER A 63 -10.36 8.16 -2.56
C SER A 63 -10.73 9.64 -2.42
N LEU A 64 -10.03 10.38 -1.55
CA LEU A 64 -10.27 11.80 -1.36
C LEU A 64 -9.95 12.61 -2.61
N ILE A 65 -8.79 12.35 -3.23
CA ILE A 65 -8.38 13.03 -4.48
C ILE A 65 -9.35 12.69 -5.62
N SER A 66 -9.73 11.42 -5.76
CA SER A 66 -10.68 10.97 -6.78
C SER A 66 -12.04 11.64 -6.65
N MET A 67 -12.54 11.76 -5.41
CA MET A 67 -13.79 12.46 -5.13
C MET A 67 -13.70 13.95 -5.47
N LYS A 68 -12.64 14.62 -5.03
CA LYS A 68 -12.43 16.06 -5.32
C LYS A 68 -12.26 16.33 -6.81
N LEU A 69 -11.57 15.45 -7.52
CA LEU A 69 -11.42 15.55 -8.97
C LEU A 69 -12.78 15.46 -9.69
N LYS A 70 -13.63 14.51 -9.29
CA LYS A 70 -15.00 14.38 -9.81
C LYS A 70 -15.85 15.62 -9.51
N GLU A 71 -15.79 16.14 -8.28
CA GLU A 71 -16.50 17.36 -7.90
C GLU A 71 -16.09 18.56 -8.78
N MET A 72 -14.80 18.72 -9.05
CA MET A 72 -14.31 19.83 -9.89
C MET A 72 -14.75 19.72 -11.35
N TYR A 73 -14.75 18.52 -11.89
CA TYR A 73 -15.20 18.27 -13.27
C TYR A 73 -16.71 18.33 -13.43
N GLN A 74 -17.48 17.84 -12.45
CA GLN A 74 -18.94 17.86 -12.45
C GLN A 74 -19.47 19.21 -11.95
N VAL A 75 -19.28 20.22 -12.71
CA VAL A 75 -19.67 21.59 -12.33
C VAL A 75 -21.16 21.73 -12.02
N GLY A 76 -21.48 21.72 -10.77
CA GLY A 76 -22.82 21.98 -10.24
C GLY A 76 -22.86 22.14 -8.72
N LYS A 77 -21.84 21.69 -8.01
CA LYS A 77 -21.85 21.68 -6.53
C LYS A 77 -20.56 22.27 -5.94
N VAL A 78 -20.19 23.49 -6.36
CA VAL A 78 -19.16 24.22 -5.62
C VAL A 78 -19.79 24.69 -4.30
N PRO A 79 -19.29 24.31 -3.13
CA PRO A 79 -19.78 24.85 -1.87
C PRO A 79 -19.59 26.36 -1.87
N LYS A 80 -20.62 27.09 -1.45
CA LYS A 80 -20.66 28.57 -1.40
C LYS A 80 -19.67 29.23 -0.43
N TYR A 81 -18.66 28.50 0.04
CA TYR A 81 -17.79 28.93 1.14
C TYR A 81 -16.42 29.47 0.73
N SER A 82 -16.08 29.45 -0.55
CA SER A 82 -14.82 30.09 -0.98
C SER A 82 -15.12 31.49 -1.48
N ASN A 83 -14.60 32.50 -0.78
CA ASN A 83 -14.63 33.92 -1.19
C ASN A 83 -13.88 34.22 -2.51
N LEU A 84 -13.45 33.20 -3.21
CA LEU A 84 -12.82 33.29 -4.53
C LEU A 84 -13.85 32.97 -5.62
N ILE A 85 -14.68 33.93 -5.91
CA ILE A 85 -15.80 33.85 -6.88
C ILE A 85 -15.32 33.53 -8.31
N LEU A 86 -14.04 33.75 -8.62
CA LEU A 86 -13.51 33.69 -9.99
C LEU A 86 -13.09 32.26 -10.43
N THR A 87 -12.62 31.43 -9.52
CA THR A 87 -12.06 30.10 -9.86
C THR A 87 -13.13 29.07 -10.24
N PRO A 88 -14.29 28.96 -9.53
CA PRO A 88 -15.34 28.04 -9.92
C PRO A 88 -16.00 28.42 -11.25
N PHE A 89 -16.13 29.71 -11.51
CA PHE A 89 -16.72 30.22 -12.76
C PHE A 89 -15.81 29.96 -13.97
N LEU A 90 -14.50 30.11 -13.80
CA LEU A 90 -13.51 29.84 -14.85
C LEU A 90 -13.43 28.34 -15.16
N CYS A 91 -13.44 27.49 -14.15
CA CYS A 91 -13.48 26.04 -14.30
C CYS A 91 -14.76 25.59 -15.03
N LYS A 92 -15.91 26.17 -14.68
CA LYS A 92 -17.17 25.95 -15.36
C LYS A 92 -17.18 26.33 -16.84
N MET A 93 -16.53 27.43 -17.20
CA MET A 93 -16.40 27.84 -18.61
C MET A 93 -15.50 26.91 -19.42
N ILE A 94 -14.54 26.26 -18.77
CA ILE A 94 -13.50 25.49 -19.45
C ILE A 94 -13.90 24.03 -19.58
N THR A 95 -14.44 23.39 -18.53
CA THR A 95 -14.82 21.97 -18.58
C THR A 95 -16.19 21.70 -19.17
N LEU A 96 -17.08 22.72 -19.19
CA LEU A 96 -18.44 22.64 -19.74
C LEU A 96 -19.27 21.41 -19.24
N GLY A 97 -18.94 20.88 -18.07
CA GLY A 97 -19.67 19.75 -17.48
C GLY A 97 -19.13 18.37 -17.88
N GLY A 98 -17.84 18.21 -18.11
CA GLY A 98 -17.17 16.93 -18.29
C GLY A 98 -17.14 16.08 -17.00
N ASN A 99 -16.50 14.92 -17.08
CA ASN A 99 -16.23 14.06 -15.94
C ASN A 99 -14.76 13.63 -15.94
N ALA A 100 -14.22 13.34 -14.76
CA ALA A 100 -12.85 12.84 -14.60
C ALA A 100 -12.82 11.71 -13.58
N GLU A 101 -11.97 10.74 -13.81
CA GLU A 101 -11.86 9.57 -12.97
C GLU A 101 -10.41 9.11 -12.85
N LEU A 102 -10.02 8.75 -11.62
CA LEU A 102 -8.78 8.07 -11.33
C LEU A 102 -9.09 6.60 -11.12
N GLU A 103 -8.37 5.73 -11.80
CA GLU A 103 -8.50 4.29 -11.70
C GLU A 103 -7.14 3.67 -11.39
N LEU A 104 -7.13 2.66 -10.53
CA LEU A 104 -5.95 1.83 -10.30
C LEU A 104 -5.84 0.83 -11.45
N VAL A 105 -4.65 0.68 -12.03
CA VAL A 105 -4.40 -0.32 -13.07
C VAL A 105 -4.55 -1.71 -12.49
N ASP A 106 -3.94 -1.95 -11.31
CA ASP A 106 -4.15 -3.14 -10.52
C ASP A 106 -4.85 -2.79 -9.21
N SER A 107 -6.06 -3.28 -9.03
CA SER A 107 -6.84 -3.09 -7.80
C SER A 107 -6.32 -3.93 -6.63
N MET A 108 -5.56 -5.01 -6.89
CA MET A 108 -5.01 -5.89 -5.85
C MET A 108 -3.71 -5.36 -5.28
N ASP A 109 -2.89 -4.71 -6.11
CA ASP A 109 -1.66 -4.03 -5.66
C ASP A 109 -1.55 -2.64 -6.29
N PRO A 110 -2.04 -1.60 -5.60
CA PRO A 110 -2.01 -0.21 -6.10
C PRO A 110 -0.61 0.34 -6.41
N PHE A 111 0.42 -0.34 -5.94
CA PHE A 111 1.82 0.11 -6.07
C PHE A 111 2.56 -0.58 -7.23
N SER A 112 1.96 -1.57 -7.91
CA SER A 112 2.62 -2.35 -8.97
C SER A 112 2.66 -1.60 -10.30
N GLU A 113 1.52 -1.11 -10.80
CA GLU A 113 1.39 -0.58 -12.16
C GLU A 113 0.99 0.90 -12.23
N GLY A 114 0.56 1.48 -11.10
CA GLY A 114 0.24 2.90 -11.00
C GLY A 114 -1.24 3.22 -11.22
N ILE A 115 -1.51 4.47 -11.63
CA ILE A 115 -2.85 5.06 -11.69
C ILE A 115 -3.11 5.54 -13.11
N ILE A 116 -4.30 5.22 -13.64
CA ILE A 116 -4.82 5.75 -14.89
C ILE A 116 -5.69 6.96 -14.58
N PHE A 117 -5.43 8.06 -15.31
CA PHE A 117 -6.28 9.24 -15.28
C PHE A 117 -7.07 9.33 -16.58
N SER A 118 -8.38 9.11 -16.46
CA SER A 118 -9.33 9.16 -17.56
C SER A 118 -10.24 10.39 -17.46
N VAL A 119 -10.51 11.03 -18.58
CA VAL A 119 -11.33 12.24 -18.65
C VAL A 119 -12.38 12.07 -19.74
N MET A 120 -13.58 12.55 -19.47
CA MET A 120 -14.67 12.65 -20.41
C MET A 120 -15.01 14.13 -20.64
N PRO A 121 -14.48 14.77 -21.69
CA PRO A 121 -14.89 16.12 -22.06
C PRO A 121 -16.38 16.14 -22.44
N PRO A 122 -17.06 17.28 -22.31
CA PRO A 122 -18.47 17.40 -22.63
C PRO A 122 -18.75 16.98 -24.08
N LYS A 123 -19.78 16.18 -24.29
CA LYS A 123 -20.19 15.63 -25.59
C LYS A 123 -19.15 14.74 -26.30
N LYS A 124 -18.15 14.21 -25.52
CA LYS A 124 -17.14 13.25 -26.03
C LYS A 124 -17.12 11.99 -25.18
N SER A 125 -16.46 10.95 -25.69
CA SER A 125 -16.24 9.70 -24.96
C SER A 125 -15.07 9.81 -23.98
N TRP A 126 -14.99 8.88 -23.05
CA TRP A 126 -13.86 8.72 -22.13
C TRP A 126 -12.53 8.57 -22.89
N LYS A 127 -11.52 9.29 -22.47
CA LYS A 127 -10.17 9.23 -23.01
C LYS A 127 -9.15 9.30 -21.90
N ASN A 128 -8.06 8.55 -22.06
CA ASN A 128 -6.89 8.71 -21.21
C ASN A 128 -6.31 10.13 -21.45
N ILE A 129 -5.78 10.76 -20.40
CA ILE A 129 -5.20 12.10 -20.47
C ILE A 129 -4.11 12.24 -21.55
N SER A 130 -3.37 11.17 -21.83
CA SER A 130 -2.35 11.14 -22.88
C SER A 130 -2.93 11.37 -24.27
N ASN A 131 -4.18 10.99 -24.51
CA ASN A 131 -4.86 11.04 -25.80
C ASN A 131 -5.74 12.30 -25.98
N LEU A 132 -5.66 13.26 -25.07
CA LEU A 132 -6.36 14.53 -25.17
C LEU A 132 -5.62 15.50 -26.11
N SER A 133 -6.38 16.43 -26.71
CA SER A 133 -5.77 17.53 -27.46
C SER A 133 -4.99 18.48 -26.54
N GLY A 134 -4.06 19.27 -27.10
CA GLY A 134 -3.22 20.19 -26.33
C GLY A 134 -4.04 21.17 -25.47
N GLY A 135 -5.11 21.73 -26.00
CA GLY A 135 -6.00 22.62 -25.25
C GLY A 135 -6.75 21.90 -24.12
N GLU A 136 -7.25 20.70 -24.36
CA GLU A 136 -7.91 19.87 -23.34
C GLU A 136 -6.95 19.50 -22.21
N LYS A 137 -5.67 19.18 -22.53
CA LYS A 137 -4.63 18.91 -21.52
C LYS A 137 -4.37 20.10 -20.61
N VAL A 138 -4.24 21.31 -21.18
CA VAL A 138 -3.98 22.52 -20.38
C VAL A 138 -5.08 22.77 -19.37
N VAL A 139 -6.33 22.59 -19.77
CA VAL A 139 -7.50 22.72 -18.89
C VAL A 139 -7.43 21.71 -17.75
N THR A 140 -7.22 20.44 -18.08
CA THR A 140 -7.14 19.36 -17.10
C THR A 140 -5.99 19.55 -16.10
N PHE A 141 -4.82 20.00 -16.57
CA PHE A 141 -3.67 20.28 -15.70
C PHE A 141 -3.91 21.46 -14.75
N LYS A 142 -4.59 22.51 -15.22
CA LYS A 142 -4.87 23.68 -14.40
C LYS A 142 -5.80 23.35 -13.23
N ASP A 143 -6.76 22.47 -13.47
CA ASP A 143 -7.68 21.97 -12.45
C ASP A 143 -6.97 21.04 -11.45
N SER A 144 -6.08 20.17 -11.94
CA SER A 144 -5.29 19.25 -11.08
C SER A 144 -4.29 19.99 -10.19
N CYS A 145 -3.66 21.07 -10.67
CA CYS A 145 -2.74 21.87 -9.86
C CYS A 145 -3.45 22.58 -8.69
N HIS A 146 -4.72 22.92 -8.84
CA HIS A 146 -5.48 23.55 -7.77
C HIS A 146 -5.80 22.57 -6.63
N ILE A 147 -6.00 21.29 -6.94
CA ILE A 147 -6.17 20.24 -5.93
C ILE A 147 -4.89 20.10 -5.07
N GLY A 148 -3.71 20.14 -5.69
CA GLY A 148 -2.43 20.00 -4.99
C GLY A 148 -2.12 21.10 -3.97
N SER A 149 -2.70 22.30 -4.14
CA SER A 149 -2.48 23.42 -3.22
C SER A 149 -3.34 23.38 -1.93
N GLU A 150 -4.36 22.54 -1.89
CA GLU A 150 -5.24 22.39 -0.73
C GLU A 150 -4.78 21.29 0.24
N PHE A 151 -3.75 20.51 -0.13
CA PHE A 151 -3.22 19.48 0.76
C PHE A 151 -2.03 20.02 1.56
N PRO A 152 -2.02 19.85 2.89
CA PRO A 152 -0.84 20.12 3.69
C PRO A 152 0.30 19.22 3.22
N THR A 153 1.45 19.81 2.98
CA THR A 153 2.71 19.07 2.73
C THR A 153 3.02 18.22 3.96
N PHE A 154 3.00 16.90 3.77
CA PHE A 154 3.47 15.95 4.77
C PHE A 154 4.99 15.93 4.84
#